data_7ef6a77c04a4c688bcd82993aac3c3d0
#
_entry.id   7ef6a77c04a4c688bcd82993aac3c3d0
#
_cell.length_a   1.000
_cell.length_b   1.000
_cell.length_c   1.000
_cell.angle_alpha   90.00
_cell.angle_beta   90.00
_cell.angle_gamma   90.00
#
_symmetry.space_group_name_H-M   'P 1'
#
loop_
_entity.id
_entity.type
_entity.pdbx_description
1 polymer ?
#
loop_
_entity_poly.entity_id
_entity_poly.type
_entity_poly.pdbx_seq_one_letter_code
_entity_poly.pdbx_strand_id
1 'polypeptide(L)'
;QRTHFIGSLVLAQSPTSVAGGVSRHLVVDGQQRLTTISILLAALRDLNVEDGKLYSQINEEYLINRFEEGDARLKLLPTQIDRPTYRPIVGKEAIELEDNQISSAYRFFIREIKKLISDDDWLPCITRLYETVADGLSLVSISTHPDDNVHRIFQSLNNTGLKLTQGDLLRNYIFMLLPNRGEEIYHRYWRPMQETLENSQLEDLFWIDLARTHATAKISDTFFHHQKRLDAMKKEDDVAQEVKRLAELAQVYRLILHPHMEDNPTIALRLRRLQELDM
;
A
#
# COMPACT_ATOMS: atom_id res chain seq x y z
N GLN A 1 -30.37 14.12 2.62
CA GLN A 1 -29.26 14.20 1.67
C GLN A 1 -29.04 12.77 1.13
N ARG A 2 -28.94 12.57 -0.19
CA ARG A 2 -28.63 11.25 -0.76
C ARG A 2 -27.13 11.06 -0.69
N THR A 3 -26.68 10.04 0.05
CA THR A 3 -25.27 9.64 0.05
C THR A 3 -24.96 8.77 -1.15
N HIS A 4 -23.76 8.93 -1.71
CA HIS A 4 -23.26 8.09 -2.79
C HIS A 4 -22.34 7.01 -2.20
N PHE A 5 -22.73 5.74 -2.39
CA PHE A 5 -21.95 4.62 -1.93
C PHE A 5 -20.74 4.38 -2.85
N ILE A 6 -19.54 4.41 -2.28
CA ILE A 6 -18.27 4.27 -3.02
C ILE A 6 -17.54 2.94 -2.75
N GLY A 7 -18.19 2.02 -2.06
CA GLY A 7 -17.69 0.65 -1.85
C GLY A 7 -17.30 0.32 -0.41
N SER A 8 -16.65 -0.82 -0.24
CA SER A 8 -16.17 -1.31 1.05
C SER A 8 -14.72 -0.90 1.31
N LEU A 9 -14.38 -0.79 2.57
CA LEU A 9 -13.03 -0.61 3.08
C LEU A 9 -12.74 -1.79 4.00
N VAL A 10 -11.70 -2.54 3.73
CA VAL A 10 -11.27 -3.66 4.58
C VAL A 10 -10.00 -3.27 5.31
N LEU A 11 -10.07 -3.29 6.63
CA LEU A 11 -9.00 -2.88 7.53
C LEU A 11 -8.55 -4.05 8.39
N ALA A 12 -7.25 -4.28 8.43
CA ALA A 12 -6.64 -5.19 9.40
C ALA A 12 -5.93 -4.39 10.50
N GLN A 13 -6.04 -4.85 11.74
CA GLN A 13 -5.37 -4.20 12.86
C GLN A 13 -3.85 -4.31 12.72
N SER A 14 -3.14 -3.21 12.96
CA SER A 14 -1.68 -3.25 12.99
C SER A 14 -1.21 -3.85 14.32
N PRO A 15 -0.28 -4.82 14.31
CA PRO A 15 0.31 -5.37 15.52
C PRO A 15 1.17 -4.34 16.29
N THR A 16 1.51 -3.22 15.67
CA THR A 16 2.31 -2.14 16.27
C THR A 16 1.46 -1.07 16.97
N SER A 17 0.15 -1.28 17.16
CA SER A 17 -0.71 -0.36 17.91
C SER A 17 -0.27 -0.32 19.38
N VAL A 18 0.23 0.85 19.82
CA VAL A 18 0.61 1.09 21.20
C VAL A 18 -0.63 1.44 22.01
N ALA A 19 -0.79 0.84 23.19
CA ALA A 19 -1.88 1.19 24.10
C ALA A 19 -1.83 2.69 24.45
N GLY A 20 -2.90 3.42 24.15
CA GLY A 20 -3.01 4.88 24.35
C GLY A 20 -2.51 5.74 23.19
N GLY A 21 -1.99 5.14 22.11
CA GLY A 21 -1.62 5.83 20.88
C GLY A 21 -2.71 5.81 19.81
N VAL A 22 -2.41 6.41 18.65
CA VAL A 22 -3.29 6.35 17.48
C VAL A 22 -3.30 4.93 16.91
N SER A 23 -4.48 4.31 16.82
CA SER A 23 -4.63 2.99 16.20
C SER A 23 -4.24 3.04 14.74
N ARG A 24 -3.30 2.17 14.36
CA ARG A 24 -2.87 2.01 12.97
C ARG A 24 -3.54 0.80 12.35
N HIS A 25 -3.97 0.94 11.12
CA HIS A 25 -4.62 -0.13 10.37
C HIS A 25 -3.94 -0.32 9.03
N LEU A 26 -3.80 -1.56 8.62
CA LEU A 26 -3.47 -1.91 7.25
C LEU A 26 -4.76 -1.83 6.41
N VAL A 27 -4.74 -1.04 5.35
CA VAL A 27 -5.83 -1.03 4.37
C VAL A 27 -5.63 -2.22 3.43
N VAL A 28 -6.47 -3.22 3.56
CA VAL A 28 -6.44 -4.45 2.75
C VAL A 28 -7.17 -4.24 1.43
N ASP A 29 -8.36 -3.61 1.49
CA ASP A 29 -9.10 -3.16 0.32
C ASP A 29 -9.52 -1.69 0.47
N GLY A 30 -9.62 -1.00 -0.66
CA GLY A 30 -9.98 0.42 -0.73
C GLY A 30 -8.79 1.38 -0.73
N GLN A 31 -7.55 0.89 -0.85
CA GLN A 31 -6.34 1.74 -0.88
C GLN A 31 -6.44 2.84 -1.94
N GLN A 32 -6.77 2.50 -3.19
CA GLN A 32 -6.89 3.48 -4.27
C GLN A 32 -7.99 4.51 -4.02
N ARG A 33 -9.14 4.08 -3.45
CA ARG A 33 -10.25 4.97 -3.08
C ARG A 33 -9.83 5.99 -2.03
N LEU A 34 -9.21 5.53 -0.94
CA LEU A 34 -8.70 6.42 0.10
C LEU A 34 -7.62 7.37 -0.41
N THR A 35 -6.68 6.87 -1.21
CA THR A 35 -5.63 7.70 -1.81
C THR A 35 -6.23 8.76 -2.72
N THR A 36 -7.19 8.41 -3.58
CA THR A 36 -7.87 9.35 -4.47
C THR A 36 -8.63 10.42 -3.69
N ILE A 37 -9.40 10.04 -2.65
CA ILE A 37 -10.11 10.98 -1.79
C ILE A 37 -9.14 11.91 -1.06
N SER A 38 -8.04 11.37 -0.55
CA SER A 38 -7.02 12.15 0.15
C SER A 38 -6.35 13.18 -0.79
N ILE A 39 -6.06 12.82 -2.04
CA ILE A 39 -5.53 13.74 -3.05
C ILE A 39 -6.57 14.82 -3.42
N LEU A 40 -7.84 14.45 -3.55
CA LEU A 40 -8.94 15.40 -3.78
C LEU A 40 -9.06 16.39 -2.64
N LEU A 41 -9.02 15.92 -1.39
CA LEU A 41 -9.07 16.79 -0.19
C LEU A 41 -7.83 17.68 -0.11
N ALA A 42 -6.66 17.21 -0.47
CA ALA A 42 -5.45 18.03 -0.57
C ALA A 42 -5.61 19.13 -1.62
N ALA A 43 -6.18 18.82 -2.79
CA ALA A 43 -6.45 19.80 -3.83
C ALA A 43 -7.47 20.86 -3.38
N LEU A 44 -8.55 20.46 -2.68
CA LEU A 44 -9.52 21.39 -2.09
C LEU A 44 -8.88 22.30 -1.04
N ARG A 45 -8.05 21.73 -0.14
CA ARG A 45 -7.29 22.48 0.85
C ARG A 45 -6.40 23.53 0.21
N ASP A 46 -5.63 23.12 -0.82
CA ASP A 46 -4.62 23.98 -1.42
C ASP A 46 -5.22 25.11 -2.27
N LEU A 47 -6.41 24.89 -2.81
CA LEU A 47 -7.18 25.93 -3.47
C LEU A 47 -7.90 26.89 -2.48
N ASN A 48 -7.99 26.54 -1.21
CA ASN A 48 -8.71 27.29 -0.20
C ASN A 48 -7.77 27.99 0.82
N VAL A 49 -6.69 28.58 0.35
CA VAL A 49 -5.68 29.23 1.22
C VAL A 49 -6.23 30.45 1.97
N GLU A 50 -7.23 31.10 1.42
CA GLU A 50 -7.79 32.36 1.99
C GLU A 50 -8.72 32.12 3.19
N ASP A 51 -9.43 30.98 3.24
CA ASP A 51 -10.25 30.59 4.40
C ASP A 51 -9.46 29.68 5.34
N GLY A 52 -8.75 30.28 6.28
CA GLY A 52 -7.95 29.54 7.26
C GLY A 52 -8.74 28.49 8.07
N LYS A 53 -10.07 28.67 8.25
CA LYS A 53 -10.91 27.72 8.98
C LYS A 53 -11.12 26.42 8.18
N LEU A 54 -11.60 26.51 6.95
CA LEU A 54 -11.84 25.34 6.11
C LEU A 54 -10.52 24.65 5.72
N TYR A 55 -9.47 25.44 5.46
CA TYR A 55 -8.13 24.94 5.27
C TYR A 55 -7.69 24.06 6.45
N SER A 56 -7.76 24.59 7.68
CA SER A 56 -7.36 23.89 8.90
C SER A 56 -8.22 22.65 9.14
N GLN A 57 -9.52 22.75 8.88
CA GLN A 57 -10.44 21.65 9.03
C GLN A 57 -10.07 20.49 8.10
N ILE A 58 -9.91 20.72 6.80
CA ILE A 58 -9.50 19.66 5.85
C ILE A 58 -8.15 19.07 6.24
N ASN A 59 -7.20 19.94 6.56
CA ASN A 59 -5.84 19.51 6.87
C ASN A 59 -5.78 18.65 8.13
N GLU A 60 -6.41 19.09 9.23
CA GLU A 60 -6.29 18.41 10.53
C GLU A 60 -7.27 17.25 10.69
N GLU A 61 -8.45 17.29 10.08
CA GLU A 61 -9.42 16.20 10.18
C GLU A 61 -9.10 15.01 9.28
N TYR A 62 -8.53 15.26 8.08
CA TYR A 62 -8.40 14.21 7.07
C TYR A 62 -6.98 13.90 6.62
N LEU A 63 -6.06 14.86 6.63
CA LEU A 63 -4.76 14.70 5.98
C LEU A 63 -3.62 14.52 6.96
N ILE A 64 -3.54 15.36 7.99
CA ILE A 64 -2.38 15.50 8.85
C ILE A 64 -2.74 15.24 10.32
N ASN A 65 -1.94 14.43 10.98
CA ASN A 65 -1.90 14.36 12.44
C ASN A 65 -0.79 15.28 12.96
N ARG A 66 -1.15 16.42 13.53
CA ARG A 66 -0.20 17.42 14.01
C ARG A 66 0.62 17.00 15.24
N PHE A 67 0.25 15.89 15.88
CA PHE A 67 0.91 15.39 17.09
C PHE A 67 1.99 14.34 16.78
N GLU A 68 2.16 13.98 15.52
CA GLU A 68 3.11 12.98 15.05
C GLU A 68 4.11 13.60 14.07
N GLU A 69 5.27 12.95 13.91
CA GLU A 69 6.33 13.35 12.99
C GLU A 69 6.58 12.30 11.91
N GLY A 70 7.32 12.68 10.86
CA GLY A 70 7.67 11.81 9.76
C GLY A 70 6.44 11.22 9.07
N ASP A 71 6.48 9.94 8.74
CA ASP A 71 5.38 9.21 8.08
C ASP A 71 4.13 9.09 8.95
N ALA A 72 4.29 9.03 10.27
CA ALA A 72 3.18 8.96 11.21
C ALA A 72 2.32 10.23 11.21
N ARG A 73 2.88 11.35 10.73
CA ARG A 73 2.15 12.60 10.54
C ARG A 73 1.04 12.49 9.49
N LEU A 74 1.19 11.63 8.49
CA LEU A 74 0.18 11.42 7.45
C LEU A 74 -0.90 10.46 7.95
N LYS A 75 -2.17 10.86 7.87
CA LYS A 75 -3.31 10.00 8.27
C LYS A 75 -3.54 8.82 7.34
N LEU A 76 -3.12 8.95 6.09
CA LEU A 76 -3.05 7.85 5.12
C LEU A 76 -1.63 7.79 4.57
N LEU A 77 -1.07 6.59 4.53
CA LEU A 77 0.23 6.34 3.93
C LEU A 77 0.07 5.31 2.80
N PRO A 78 0.24 5.71 1.53
CA PRO A 78 0.14 4.79 0.41
C PRO A 78 1.34 3.84 0.33
N THR A 79 1.40 3.03 -0.73
CA THR A 79 2.52 2.13 -0.99
C THR A 79 3.84 2.88 -1.14
N GLN A 80 4.96 2.19 -0.93
CA GLN A 80 6.30 2.81 -0.98
C GLN A 80 6.59 3.51 -2.31
N ILE A 81 6.06 3.00 -3.42
CA ILE A 81 6.24 3.58 -4.76
C ILE A 81 5.56 4.96 -4.84
N ASP A 82 4.41 5.11 -4.23
CA ASP A 82 3.59 6.32 -4.31
C ASP A 82 3.99 7.40 -3.29
N ARG A 83 4.67 7.00 -2.20
CA ARG A 83 5.04 7.90 -1.09
C ARG A 83 5.86 9.11 -1.50
N PRO A 84 6.90 9.01 -2.35
CA PRO A 84 7.73 10.15 -2.71
C PRO A 84 6.93 11.31 -3.33
N THR A 85 5.86 10.99 -4.08
CA THR A 85 4.98 12.01 -4.67
C THR A 85 3.79 12.36 -3.78
N TYR A 86 3.27 11.40 -3.02
CA TYR A 86 2.12 11.62 -2.14
C TYR A 86 2.45 12.52 -0.94
N ARG A 87 3.61 12.30 -0.29
CA ARG A 87 4.06 13.10 0.87
C ARG A 87 4.09 14.61 0.60
N PRO A 88 4.76 15.11 -0.46
CA PRO A 88 4.79 16.54 -0.74
C PRO A 88 3.41 17.14 -0.98
N ILE A 89 2.53 16.41 -1.68
CA ILE A 89 1.16 16.87 -1.96
C ILE A 89 0.37 17.01 -0.66
N VAL A 90 0.31 15.95 0.14
CA VAL A 90 -0.49 15.93 1.36
C VAL A 90 0.18 16.72 2.48
N GLY A 91 1.51 16.64 2.62
CA GLY A 91 2.30 17.39 3.59
C GLY A 91 2.47 18.88 3.24
N LYS A 92 2.10 19.29 2.02
CA LYS A 92 2.32 20.65 1.47
C LYS A 92 3.79 21.05 1.50
N GLU A 93 4.63 20.17 1.01
CA GLU A 93 6.06 20.43 0.88
C GLU A 93 6.34 21.08 -0.48
N ALA A 94 7.23 22.08 -0.51
CA ALA A 94 7.62 22.77 -1.75
C ALA A 94 8.63 21.93 -2.54
N ILE A 95 8.16 20.91 -3.24
CA ILE A 95 8.98 20.02 -4.08
C ILE A 95 8.38 19.98 -5.49
N GLU A 96 9.22 19.87 -6.49
CA GLU A 96 8.79 19.60 -7.85
C GLU A 96 8.23 18.18 -7.95
N LEU A 97 6.97 18.06 -8.39
CA LEU A 97 6.27 16.78 -8.45
C LEU A 97 6.74 15.97 -9.66
N GLU A 98 7.18 14.75 -9.41
CA GLU A 98 7.44 13.77 -10.47
C GLU A 98 6.19 13.51 -11.32
N ASP A 99 6.38 13.14 -12.58
CA ASP A 99 5.25 12.82 -13.47
C ASP A 99 4.85 11.36 -13.30
N ASN A 100 3.82 11.15 -12.48
CA ASN A 100 3.23 9.84 -12.18
C ASN A 100 1.71 9.95 -11.95
N GLN A 101 1.07 8.82 -11.62
CA GLN A 101 -0.39 8.78 -11.44
C GLN A 101 -0.88 9.67 -10.28
N ILE A 102 -0.12 9.78 -9.19
CA ILE A 102 -0.47 10.60 -8.02
C ILE A 102 -0.46 12.09 -8.38
N SER A 103 0.61 12.56 -9.00
CA SER A 103 0.71 13.97 -9.44
C SER A 103 -0.29 14.30 -10.54
N SER A 104 -0.54 13.38 -11.45
CA SER A 104 -1.56 13.53 -12.49
C SER A 104 -2.96 13.66 -11.92
N ALA A 105 -3.31 12.84 -10.92
CA ALA A 105 -4.59 12.93 -10.20
C ALA A 105 -4.72 14.27 -9.45
N TYR A 106 -3.68 14.72 -8.76
CA TYR A 106 -3.68 16.00 -8.07
C TYR A 106 -3.88 17.18 -9.05
N ARG A 107 -3.11 17.23 -10.15
CA ARG A 107 -3.26 18.24 -11.20
C ARG A 107 -4.64 18.20 -11.85
N PHE A 108 -5.19 17.00 -12.06
CA PHE A 108 -6.55 16.80 -12.56
C PHE A 108 -7.57 17.46 -11.61
N PHE A 109 -7.53 17.17 -10.31
CA PHE A 109 -8.48 17.75 -9.35
C PHE A 109 -8.32 19.26 -9.24
N ILE A 110 -7.11 19.79 -9.17
CA ILE A 110 -6.87 21.25 -9.20
C ILE A 110 -7.53 21.88 -10.43
N ARG A 111 -7.35 21.30 -11.59
CA ARG A 111 -7.91 21.81 -12.85
C ARG A 111 -9.44 21.74 -12.88
N GLU A 112 -10.00 20.61 -12.49
CA GLU A 112 -11.46 20.41 -12.55
C GLU A 112 -12.19 21.27 -11.49
N ILE A 113 -11.64 21.39 -10.29
CA ILE A 113 -12.18 22.26 -9.26
C ILE A 113 -12.15 23.73 -9.73
N LYS A 114 -11.03 24.19 -10.31
CA LYS A 114 -10.92 25.55 -10.88
C LYS A 114 -11.95 25.83 -11.97
N LYS A 115 -12.34 24.84 -12.77
CA LYS A 115 -13.40 25.01 -13.80
C LYS A 115 -14.80 25.16 -13.20
N LEU A 116 -15.04 24.57 -12.02
CA LEU A 116 -16.34 24.62 -11.35
C LEU A 116 -16.53 25.92 -10.55
N ILE A 117 -15.43 26.60 -10.27
CA ILE A 117 -15.42 27.83 -9.47
C ILE A 117 -15.44 29.02 -10.43
N SER A 118 -16.47 29.87 -10.32
CA SER A 118 -16.45 31.23 -10.88
C SER A 118 -15.88 32.21 -9.85
N ASP A 119 -15.23 33.27 -10.31
CA ASP A 119 -14.54 34.24 -9.44
C ASP A 119 -15.46 34.87 -8.37
N ASP A 120 -16.77 34.98 -8.66
CA ASP A 120 -17.74 35.58 -7.74
C ASP A 120 -18.30 34.63 -6.66
N ASP A 121 -18.18 33.26 -6.86
CA ASP A 121 -18.78 32.24 -5.98
C ASP A 121 -17.75 31.22 -5.44
N TRP A 122 -16.50 31.60 -5.40
CA TRP A 122 -15.38 30.74 -5.00
C TRP A 122 -15.60 29.99 -3.66
N LEU A 123 -15.80 30.74 -2.55
CA LEU A 123 -15.85 30.11 -1.22
C LEU A 123 -17.10 29.23 -1.00
N PRO A 124 -18.32 29.65 -1.39
CA PRO A 124 -19.48 28.76 -1.35
C PRO A 124 -19.33 27.49 -2.19
N CYS A 125 -18.68 27.58 -3.35
CA CYS A 125 -18.46 26.42 -4.21
C CYS A 125 -17.50 25.40 -3.59
N ILE A 126 -16.36 25.84 -3.06
CA ILE A 126 -15.39 24.97 -2.37
C ILE A 126 -16.02 24.33 -1.13
N THR A 127 -16.74 25.10 -0.32
CA THR A 127 -17.42 24.58 0.87
C THR A 127 -18.42 23.49 0.49
N ARG A 128 -19.22 23.70 -0.54
CA ARG A 128 -20.17 22.69 -1.05
C ARG A 128 -19.47 21.43 -1.57
N LEU A 129 -18.35 21.58 -2.28
CA LEU A 129 -17.55 20.42 -2.74
C LEU A 129 -16.99 19.66 -1.55
N TYR A 130 -16.46 20.35 -0.55
CA TYR A 130 -15.98 19.72 0.67
C TYR A 130 -17.10 18.96 1.40
N GLU A 131 -18.25 19.56 1.64
CA GLU A 131 -19.43 18.92 2.25
C GLU A 131 -19.89 17.69 1.43
N THR A 132 -19.83 17.78 0.10
CA THR A 132 -20.18 16.65 -0.77
C THR A 132 -19.21 15.48 -0.59
N VAL A 133 -17.93 15.75 -0.42
CA VAL A 133 -16.91 14.70 -0.20
C VAL A 133 -17.02 14.17 1.24
N ALA A 134 -17.14 15.05 2.24
CA ALA A 134 -17.12 14.66 3.66
C ALA A 134 -18.42 13.96 4.09
N ASP A 135 -19.58 14.47 3.67
CA ASP A 135 -20.90 14.01 4.13
C ASP A 135 -21.69 13.27 3.05
N GLY A 136 -21.35 13.48 1.78
CA GLY A 136 -22.07 12.89 0.65
C GLY A 136 -21.55 11.53 0.18
N LEU A 137 -20.35 11.14 0.58
CA LEU A 137 -19.78 9.82 0.28
C LEU A 137 -19.99 8.86 1.44
N SER A 138 -20.34 7.61 1.15
CA SER A 138 -20.49 6.56 2.14
C SER A 138 -19.65 5.34 1.81
N LEU A 139 -19.03 4.76 2.84
CA LEU A 139 -18.21 3.55 2.80
C LEU A 139 -18.75 2.53 3.80
N VAL A 140 -18.63 1.25 3.50
CA VAL A 140 -18.76 0.19 4.51
C VAL A 140 -17.36 -0.15 5.02
N SER A 141 -17.10 0.11 6.29
CA SER A 141 -15.84 -0.27 6.94
C SER A 141 -15.96 -1.66 7.57
N ILE A 142 -15.06 -2.55 7.18
CA ILE A 142 -14.97 -3.92 7.68
C ILE A 142 -13.61 -4.04 8.37
N SER A 143 -13.65 -4.23 9.70
CA SER A 143 -12.42 -4.47 10.48
C SER A 143 -12.28 -5.97 10.74
N THR A 144 -11.08 -6.51 10.51
CA THR A 144 -10.78 -7.92 10.75
C THR A 144 -10.09 -8.10 12.11
N HIS A 145 -10.32 -9.25 12.72
CA HIS A 145 -9.59 -9.63 13.93
C HIS A 145 -8.18 -10.11 13.57
N PRO A 146 -7.17 -9.98 14.46
CA PRO A 146 -5.81 -10.45 14.20
C PRO A 146 -5.71 -11.94 13.83
N ASP A 147 -6.61 -12.77 14.32
CA ASP A 147 -6.66 -14.21 14.02
C ASP A 147 -7.41 -14.56 12.73
N ASP A 148 -8.05 -13.59 12.09
CA ASP A 148 -8.79 -13.81 10.87
C ASP A 148 -7.84 -14.00 9.67
N ASN A 149 -8.23 -14.89 8.77
CA ASN A 149 -7.57 -14.93 7.45
C ASN A 149 -8.09 -13.79 6.59
N VAL A 150 -7.40 -12.65 6.69
CA VAL A 150 -7.74 -11.39 6.02
C VAL A 150 -7.90 -11.58 4.51
N HIS A 151 -7.08 -12.44 3.91
CA HIS A 151 -7.14 -12.71 2.47
C HIS A 151 -8.43 -13.45 2.08
N ARG A 152 -8.89 -14.41 2.87
CA ARG A 152 -10.16 -15.10 2.62
C ARG A 152 -11.36 -14.16 2.76
N ILE A 153 -11.33 -13.29 3.76
CA ILE A 153 -12.34 -12.24 3.92
C ILE A 153 -12.36 -11.32 2.69
N PHE A 154 -11.20 -10.86 2.29
CA PHE A 154 -11.05 -10.04 1.09
C PHE A 154 -11.55 -10.76 -0.17
N GLN A 155 -11.17 -12.02 -0.40
CA GLN A 155 -11.65 -12.81 -1.54
C GLN A 155 -13.18 -12.96 -1.56
N SER A 156 -13.81 -13.12 -0.39
CA SER A 156 -15.27 -13.28 -0.30
C SER A 156 -16.03 -11.99 -0.58
N LEU A 157 -15.42 -10.83 -0.31
CA LEU A 157 -16.02 -9.51 -0.48
C LEU A 157 -15.77 -8.91 -1.87
N ASN A 158 -14.72 -9.36 -2.56
CA ASN A 158 -14.22 -8.71 -3.78
C ASN A 158 -14.71 -9.39 -5.05
N ASN A 159 -15.99 -9.24 -5.37
CA ASN A 159 -16.54 -9.74 -6.64
C ASN A 159 -16.36 -8.76 -7.82
N THR A 160 -15.90 -7.52 -7.63
CA THR A 160 -15.99 -6.45 -8.65
C THR A 160 -14.77 -5.54 -8.80
N GLY A 161 -13.63 -5.77 -8.12
CA GLY A 161 -12.45 -4.91 -8.14
C GLY A 161 -11.17 -5.59 -8.65
N LEU A 162 -10.08 -4.81 -8.76
CA LEU A 162 -8.73 -5.34 -8.96
C LEU A 162 -8.37 -6.24 -7.77
N LYS A 163 -8.12 -7.51 -8.05
CA LYS A 163 -7.74 -8.48 -7.00
C LYS A 163 -6.34 -8.17 -6.51
N LEU A 164 -6.20 -7.84 -5.22
CA LEU A 164 -4.89 -7.86 -4.57
C LEU A 164 -4.37 -9.30 -4.56
N THR A 165 -3.13 -9.44 -4.93
CA THR A 165 -2.44 -10.73 -4.91
C THR A 165 -1.94 -11.07 -3.50
N GLN A 166 -1.57 -12.33 -3.26
CA GLN A 166 -0.93 -12.75 -2.01
C GLN A 166 0.37 -11.97 -1.77
N GLY A 167 1.10 -11.70 -2.87
CA GLY A 167 2.33 -10.90 -2.85
C GLY A 167 2.09 -9.45 -2.46
N ASP A 168 1.03 -8.83 -2.95
CA ASP A 168 0.66 -7.45 -2.57
C ASP A 168 0.31 -7.33 -1.09
N LEU A 169 -0.44 -8.29 -0.57
CA LEU A 169 -0.79 -8.33 0.85
C LEU A 169 0.45 -8.50 1.72
N LEU A 170 1.34 -9.42 1.33
CA LEU A 170 2.59 -9.66 2.05
C LEU A 170 3.49 -8.43 2.03
N ARG A 171 3.63 -7.78 0.87
CA ARG A 171 4.38 -6.52 0.74
C ARG A 171 3.85 -5.46 1.69
N ASN A 172 2.56 -5.19 1.64
CA ASN A 172 1.95 -4.15 2.46
C ASN A 172 2.12 -4.45 3.95
N TYR A 173 1.99 -5.72 4.34
CA TYR A 173 2.16 -6.15 5.73
C TYR A 173 3.61 -5.99 6.21
N ILE A 174 4.60 -6.44 5.43
CA ILE A 174 6.02 -6.27 5.75
C ILE A 174 6.37 -4.80 5.97
N PHE A 175 5.95 -3.92 5.06
CA PHE A 175 6.30 -2.49 5.17
C PHE A 175 5.53 -1.75 6.26
N MET A 176 4.39 -2.28 6.72
CA MET A 176 3.74 -1.81 7.93
C MET A 176 4.56 -2.12 9.20
N LEU A 177 5.27 -3.25 9.21
CA LEU A 177 6.15 -3.65 10.32
C LEU A 177 7.51 -2.94 10.32
N LEU A 178 7.80 -2.15 9.29
CA LEU A 178 9.07 -1.42 9.11
C LEU A 178 8.85 0.11 9.07
N PRO A 179 8.28 0.74 10.12
CA PRO A 179 7.94 2.16 10.10
C PRO A 179 9.17 3.07 9.91
N ASN A 180 10.34 2.68 10.44
CA ASN A 180 11.56 3.49 10.37
C ASN A 180 12.52 3.06 9.26
N ARG A 181 12.51 1.78 8.89
CA ARG A 181 13.45 1.20 7.92
C ARG A 181 12.83 0.82 6.58
N GLY A 182 11.52 1.04 6.43
CA GLY A 182 10.79 0.57 5.24
C GLY A 182 11.35 1.09 3.92
N GLU A 183 11.77 2.34 3.85
CA GLU A 183 12.33 2.94 2.64
C GLU A 183 13.69 2.31 2.28
N GLU A 184 14.61 2.18 3.25
CA GLU A 184 15.91 1.52 3.05
C GLU A 184 15.72 0.08 2.53
N ILE A 185 14.88 -0.69 3.22
CA ILE A 185 14.64 -2.11 2.92
C ILE A 185 13.93 -2.28 1.58
N TYR A 186 13.01 -1.37 1.23
CA TYR A 186 12.35 -1.36 -0.06
C TYR A 186 13.36 -1.20 -1.19
N HIS A 187 14.18 -0.16 -1.17
CA HIS A 187 15.14 0.12 -2.23
C HIS A 187 16.26 -0.93 -2.32
N ARG A 188 16.70 -1.45 -1.18
CA ARG A 188 17.83 -2.36 -1.12
C ARG A 188 17.49 -3.81 -1.48
N TYR A 189 16.29 -4.28 -1.13
CA TYR A 189 15.92 -5.69 -1.25
C TYR A 189 14.61 -5.92 -2.02
N TRP A 190 13.54 -5.20 -1.66
CA TRP A 190 12.22 -5.49 -2.22
C TRP A 190 12.11 -5.09 -3.68
N ARG A 191 12.47 -3.86 -4.02
CA ARG A 191 12.41 -3.34 -5.38
C ARG A 191 13.25 -4.17 -6.36
N PRO A 192 14.53 -4.51 -6.08
CA PRO A 192 15.30 -5.41 -6.94
C PRO A 192 14.64 -6.77 -7.15
N MET A 193 13.98 -7.31 -6.12
CA MET A 193 13.23 -8.57 -6.22
C MET A 193 12.03 -8.43 -7.18
N GLN A 194 11.28 -7.34 -7.11
CA GLN A 194 10.17 -7.04 -8.03
C GLN A 194 10.63 -6.74 -9.46
N GLU A 195 11.80 -6.15 -9.65
CA GLU A 195 12.39 -5.89 -10.98
C GLU A 195 12.96 -7.18 -11.61
N THR A 196 13.25 -8.17 -10.80
CA THR A 196 13.85 -9.45 -11.21
C THR A 196 12.81 -10.51 -11.55
N LEU A 197 11.68 -10.53 -10.85
CA LEU A 197 10.61 -11.51 -10.96
C LEU A 197 9.29 -10.84 -11.29
N GLU A 198 8.52 -11.43 -12.18
CA GLU A 198 7.14 -10.99 -12.44
C GLU A 198 6.25 -11.24 -11.20
N ASN A 199 5.12 -10.54 -11.11
CA ASN A 199 4.23 -10.65 -9.95
C ASN A 199 3.77 -12.09 -9.67
N SER A 200 3.46 -12.87 -10.70
CA SER A 200 3.11 -14.28 -10.56
C SER A 200 4.27 -15.12 -10.01
N GLN A 201 5.48 -14.88 -10.49
CA GLN A 201 6.70 -15.55 -10.04
C GLN A 201 7.04 -15.21 -8.58
N LEU A 202 6.74 -13.98 -8.14
CA LEU A 202 6.88 -13.59 -6.73
C LEU A 202 5.89 -14.34 -5.84
N GLU A 203 4.65 -14.53 -6.29
CA GLU A 203 3.66 -15.32 -5.55
C GLU A 203 4.10 -16.79 -5.43
N ASP A 204 4.59 -17.37 -6.51
CA ASP A 204 5.14 -18.73 -6.52
C ASP A 204 6.33 -18.84 -5.56
N LEU A 205 7.25 -17.87 -5.57
CA LEU A 205 8.39 -17.84 -4.65
C LEU A 205 7.93 -17.86 -3.18
N PHE A 206 6.96 -17.02 -2.83
CA PHE A 206 6.44 -16.97 -1.46
C PHE A 206 5.74 -18.26 -1.05
N TRP A 207 5.00 -18.86 -1.96
CA TRP A 207 4.39 -20.16 -1.71
C TRP A 207 5.45 -21.28 -1.58
N ILE A 208 6.45 -21.32 -2.45
CA ILE A 208 7.56 -22.31 -2.41
C ILE A 208 8.33 -22.19 -1.08
N ASP A 209 8.59 -20.98 -0.62
CA ASP A 209 9.25 -20.76 0.68
C ASP A 209 8.46 -21.38 1.84
N LEU A 210 7.13 -21.29 1.78
CA LEU A 210 6.25 -21.95 2.76
C LEU A 210 6.22 -23.47 2.58
N ALA A 211 6.08 -23.95 1.36
CA ALA A 211 5.95 -25.38 1.06
C ALA A 211 7.17 -26.18 1.53
N ARG A 212 8.34 -25.55 1.60
CA ARG A 212 9.56 -26.16 2.17
C ARG A 212 9.41 -26.55 3.65
N THR A 213 8.58 -25.85 4.39
CA THR A 213 8.37 -26.06 5.85
C THR A 213 6.97 -26.57 6.18
N HIS A 214 6.01 -26.38 5.28
CA HIS A 214 4.60 -26.73 5.46
C HIS A 214 4.11 -27.50 4.23
N ALA A 215 4.30 -28.80 4.18
CA ALA A 215 4.00 -29.66 3.02
C ALA A 215 2.52 -29.61 2.54
N THR A 216 1.60 -29.12 3.36
CA THR A 216 0.16 -28.99 3.05
C THR A 216 -0.29 -27.57 2.79
N ALA A 217 0.65 -26.59 2.68
CA ALA A 217 0.31 -25.19 2.47
C ALA A 217 -0.31 -25.00 1.08
N LYS A 218 -1.50 -24.40 1.05
CA LYS A 218 -2.17 -23.99 -0.19
C LYS A 218 -1.69 -22.60 -0.61
N ILE A 219 -1.64 -22.34 -1.90
CA ILE A 219 -1.32 -21.01 -2.44
C ILE A 219 -2.21 -19.93 -1.83
N SER A 220 -3.51 -20.22 -1.64
CA SER A 220 -4.48 -19.28 -1.03
C SER A 220 -4.15 -18.87 0.42
N ASP A 221 -3.30 -19.61 1.10
CA ASP A 221 -2.98 -19.42 2.51
C ASP A 221 -1.56 -18.81 2.70
N THR A 222 -0.89 -18.45 1.60
CA THR A 222 0.49 -17.94 1.60
C THR A 222 0.64 -16.72 2.50
N PHE A 223 -0.18 -15.70 2.31
CA PHE A 223 -0.13 -14.50 3.16
C PHE A 223 -0.34 -14.83 4.64
N PHE A 224 -1.35 -15.64 4.97
CA PHE A 224 -1.69 -15.97 6.35
C PHE A 224 -0.54 -16.64 7.11
N HIS A 225 0.17 -17.57 6.46
CA HIS A 225 1.32 -18.24 7.08
C HIS A 225 2.52 -17.31 7.22
N HIS A 226 2.80 -16.49 6.21
CA HIS A 226 3.86 -15.47 6.30
C HIS A 226 3.53 -14.44 7.39
N GLN A 227 2.29 -13.99 7.49
CA GLN A 227 1.83 -13.09 8.54
C GLN A 227 2.13 -13.67 9.92
N LYS A 228 1.73 -14.91 10.20
CA LYS A 228 2.02 -15.57 11.49
C LYS A 228 3.52 -15.64 11.81
N ARG A 229 4.36 -15.87 10.80
CA ARG A 229 5.82 -15.87 10.97
C ARG A 229 6.34 -14.47 11.29
N LEU A 230 5.85 -13.46 10.61
CA LEU A 230 6.23 -12.06 10.82
C LEU A 230 5.73 -11.51 12.18
N ASP A 231 4.55 -11.92 12.65
CA ASP A 231 3.99 -11.54 13.96
C ASP A 231 4.86 -12.00 15.13
N ALA A 232 5.61 -13.08 14.95
CA ALA A 232 6.56 -13.55 15.94
C ALA A 232 7.83 -12.68 16.02
N MET A 233 8.08 -11.83 15.02
CA MET A 233 9.24 -10.94 14.93
C MET A 233 8.93 -9.61 15.63
N LYS A 234 9.60 -9.35 16.76
CA LYS A 234 9.30 -8.17 17.59
C LYS A 234 10.09 -6.92 17.22
N LYS A 235 11.13 -7.06 16.39
CA LYS A 235 12.04 -5.97 16.02
C LYS A 235 12.04 -5.76 14.52
N GLU A 236 12.15 -4.51 14.07
CA GLU A 236 12.33 -4.20 12.65
C GLU A 236 13.54 -4.89 12.03
N ASP A 237 14.60 -5.13 12.80
CA ASP A 237 15.78 -5.85 12.33
C ASP A 237 15.48 -7.30 11.94
N ASP A 238 14.61 -7.98 12.68
CA ASP A 238 14.22 -9.36 12.38
C ASP A 238 13.40 -9.40 11.07
N VAL A 239 12.47 -8.44 10.90
CA VAL A 239 11.68 -8.29 9.68
C VAL A 239 12.58 -7.93 8.48
N ALA A 240 13.54 -7.03 8.66
CA ALA A 240 14.50 -6.65 7.64
C ALA A 240 15.37 -7.84 7.19
N GLN A 241 15.79 -8.68 8.12
CA GLN A 241 16.52 -9.94 7.85
C GLN A 241 15.66 -10.91 7.03
N GLU A 242 14.37 -11.01 7.35
CA GLU A 242 13.44 -11.85 6.62
C GLU A 242 13.25 -11.36 5.17
N VAL A 243 13.11 -10.06 4.94
CA VAL A 243 13.04 -9.48 3.58
C VAL A 243 14.33 -9.74 2.81
N LYS A 244 15.50 -9.59 3.46
CA LYS A 244 16.79 -9.91 2.86
C LYS A 244 16.83 -11.39 2.45
N ARG A 245 16.40 -12.30 3.33
CA ARG A 245 16.34 -13.75 3.04
C ARG A 245 15.45 -14.07 1.83
N LEU A 246 14.28 -13.42 1.74
CA LEU A 246 13.38 -13.58 0.60
C LEU A 246 14.03 -13.07 -0.70
N ALA A 247 14.75 -11.94 -0.63
CA ALA A 247 15.48 -11.42 -1.78
C ALA A 247 16.62 -12.35 -2.25
N GLU A 248 17.33 -12.99 -1.31
CA GLU A 248 18.35 -14.00 -1.63
C GLU A 248 17.72 -15.24 -2.30
N LEU A 249 16.57 -15.70 -1.80
CA LEU A 249 15.82 -16.79 -2.42
C LEU A 249 15.31 -16.41 -3.83
N ALA A 250 14.92 -15.17 -4.06
CA ALA A 250 14.50 -14.70 -5.37
C ALA A 250 15.61 -14.78 -6.40
N GLN A 251 16.87 -14.53 -6.02
CA GLN A 251 18.00 -14.71 -6.92
C GLN A 251 18.20 -16.17 -7.30
N VAL A 252 18.06 -17.08 -6.35
CA VAL A 252 18.14 -18.52 -6.63
C VAL A 252 16.98 -18.96 -7.53
N TYR A 253 15.76 -18.51 -7.23
CA TYR A 253 14.57 -18.85 -8.01
C TYR A 253 14.67 -18.33 -9.45
N ARG A 254 15.22 -17.13 -9.64
CA ARG A 254 15.52 -16.58 -10.97
C ARG A 254 16.42 -17.50 -11.78
N LEU A 255 17.47 -18.04 -11.18
CA LEU A 255 18.39 -18.97 -11.88
C LEU A 255 17.71 -20.30 -12.25
N ILE A 256 16.76 -20.76 -11.43
CA ILE A 256 15.92 -21.91 -11.76
C ILE A 256 15.03 -21.62 -12.96
N LEU A 257 14.40 -20.44 -13.00
CA LEU A 257 13.56 -20.01 -14.12
C LEU A 257 14.36 -19.70 -15.40
N HIS A 258 15.59 -19.19 -15.23
CA HIS A 258 16.45 -18.72 -16.32
C HIS A 258 17.87 -19.31 -16.21
N PRO A 259 18.06 -20.64 -16.44
CA PRO A 259 19.35 -21.32 -16.30
C PRO A 259 20.49 -20.74 -17.14
N HIS A 260 20.17 -19.99 -18.20
CA HIS A 260 21.18 -19.33 -19.03
C HIS A 260 21.90 -18.15 -18.33
N MET A 261 21.37 -17.70 -17.19
CA MET A 261 21.96 -16.64 -16.36
C MET A 261 22.92 -17.18 -15.30
N GLU A 262 23.05 -18.50 -15.17
CA GLU A 262 23.99 -19.14 -14.25
C GLU A 262 25.39 -19.19 -14.85
N ASP A 263 26.37 -18.61 -14.14
CA ASP A 263 27.76 -18.52 -14.59
C ASP A 263 28.47 -19.86 -14.59
N ASN A 264 28.09 -20.79 -13.70
CA ASN A 264 28.69 -22.11 -13.64
C ASN A 264 28.07 -23.06 -14.68
N PRO A 265 28.83 -23.50 -15.71
CA PRO A 265 28.28 -24.31 -16.81
C PRO A 265 27.67 -25.64 -16.34
N THR A 266 28.23 -26.23 -15.28
CA THR A 266 27.75 -27.49 -14.73
C THR A 266 26.40 -27.30 -14.02
N ILE A 267 26.23 -26.23 -13.28
CA ILE A 267 24.96 -25.88 -12.61
C ILE A 267 23.93 -25.52 -13.68
N ALA A 268 24.27 -24.63 -14.61
CA ALA A 268 23.39 -24.22 -15.71
C ALA A 268 22.85 -25.43 -16.50
N LEU A 269 23.71 -26.42 -16.81
CA LEU A 269 23.31 -27.66 -17.49
C LEU A 269 22.29 -28.45 -16.67
N ARG A 270 22.51 -28.57 -15.36
CA ARG A 270 21.59 -29.29 -14.46
C ARG A 270 20.24 -28.58 -14.33
N LEU A 271 20.24 -27.26 -14.23
CA LEU A 271 19.02 -26.46 -14.18
C LEU A 271 18.20 -26.58 -15.48
N ARG A 272 18.85 -26.55 -16.65
CA ARG A 272 18.16 -26.79 -17.94
C ARG A 272 17.51 -28.18 -18.00
N ARG A 273 18.20 -29.20 -17.52
CA ARG A 273 17.62 -30.57 -17.47
C ARG A 273 16.41 -30.64 -16.54
N LEU A 274 16.39 -29.89 -15.44
CA LEU A 274 15.21 -29.79 -14.58
C LEU A 274 14.03 -29.14 -15.30
N GLN A 275 14.27 -28.07 -16.07
CA GLN A 275 13.22 -27.44 -16.88
C GLN A 275 12.64 -28.38 -17.96
N GLU A 276 13.47 -29.22 -18.56
CA GLU A 276 13.03 -30.23 -19.57
C GLU A 276 12.13 -31.32 -18.96
N LEU A 277 12.12 -31.45 -17.63
CA LEU A 277 11.27 -32.41 -16.90
C LEU A 277 9.93 -31.83 -16.49
N ASP A 278 9.57 -30.57 -16.93
CA ASP A 278 8.35 -29.86 -16.55
C ASP A 278 8.17 -29.73 -15.02
N MET A 279 9.28 -29.58 -14.29
CA MET A 279 9.26 -29.38 -12.84
C MET A 279 9.48 -27.91 -12.44
#